data_9629b19041912d9b6f225ec24dcf999d
#
_entry.id   9629b19041912d9b6f225ec24dcf999d
#
_cell.length_a   1.000
_cell.length_b   1.000
_cell.length_c   1.000
_cell.angle_alpha   90.00
_cell.angle_beta   90.00
_cell.angle_gamma   90.00
#
_symmetry.space_group_name_H-M   'P 1'
#
loop_
_entity.id
_entity.type
_entity.pdbx_description
1 polymer ?
#
loop_
_entity_poly.entity_id
_entity_poly.type
_entity_poly.pdbx_seq_one_letter_code
_entity_poly.pdbx_strand_id
1 'polypeptide(L)' 'MKQYKVLSQKDKWFSGKFDPQKLEEAINAYAKQGWMLKSAFSADIPSFMGGSRQEAVIILERDE' A
#
# COMPACT_ATOMS: atom_id res chain seq x y z
N MET A 1 -4.05 -21.33 5.16
CA MET A 1 -4.87 -20.13 5.34
C MET A 1 -4.14 -18.92 4.77
N LYS A 2 -4.86 -17.99 4.18
CA LYS A 2 -4.23 -16.83 3.57
C LYS A 2 -4.15 -15.66 4.54
N GLN A 3 -3.06 -14.94 4.47
CA GLN A 3 -2.87 -13.69 5.21
C GLN A 3 -2.88 -12.54 4.22
N TYR A 4 -3.34 -11.40 4.67
CA TYR A 4 -3.38 -10.19 3.87
C TYR A 4 -2.70 -9.05 4.61
N LYS A 5 -2.00 -8.21 3.84
CA LYS A 5 -1.36 -7.02 4.37
C LYS A 5 -1.82 -5.83 3.54
N VAL A 6 -2.24 -4.77 4.21
CA VAL A 6 -2.69 -3.55 3.55
C VAL A 6 -1.63 -2.47 3.75
N LEU A 7 -1.18 -1.89 2.66
CA LEU A 7 -0.23 -0.78 2.67
C LEU A 7 -0.95 0.46 2.14
N SER A 8 -0.68 1.60 2.76
CA SER A 8 -1.27 2.86 2.31
C SER A 8 -0.21 3.96 2.41
N GLN A 9 -0.58 5.16 1.98
CA GLN A 9 0.35 6.29 2.03
C GLN A 9 0.71 6.72 3.44
N LYS A 10 0.04 6.18 4.45
CA LYS A 10 0.40 6.41 5.85
C LYS A 10 1.57 5.56 6.29
N ASP A 11 1.87 4.50 5.55
CA ASP A 11 3.03 3.67 5.86
C ASP A 11 4.32 4.41 5.54
N LYS A 12 5.37 4.06 6.26
CA LYS A 12 6.65 4.74 6.06
C LYS A 12 7.20 4.60 4.64
N TRP A 13 6.77 3.58 3.92
CA TRP A 13 7.20 3.36 2.54
C TRP A 13 6.60 4.38 1.58
N PHE A 14 5.50 5.04 1.98
CA PHE A 14 4.75 5.96 1.12
C PHE A 14 4.64 7.36 1.70
N SER A 15 5.35 7.64 2.77
CA SER A 15 5.28 8.97 3.39
C SER A 15 5.82 10.01 2.44
N GLY A 16 5.10 11.12 2.31
CA GLY A 16 5.48 12.19 1.42
C GLY A 16 4.87 12.04 0.03
N LYS A 17 5.60 12.45 -0.99
CA LYS A 17 5.12 12.37 -2.35
C LYS A 17 5.15 10.94 -2.86
N PHE A 18 4.19 10.63 -3.71
CA PHE A 18 4.17 9.33 -4.37
C PHE A 18 5.43 9.15 -5.21
N ASP A 19 6.14 8.07 -4.96
CA ASP A 19 7.37 7.75 -5.67
C ASP A 19 7.26 6.32 -6.17
N PRO A 20 7.08 6.11 -7.48
CA PRO A 20 6.95 4.76 -8.03
C PRO A 20 8.12 3.85 -7.72
N GLN A 21 9.32 4.41 -7.66
CA GLN A 21 10.50 3.61 -7.36
C GLN A 21 10.47 3.08 -5.92
N LYS A 22 10.05 3.92 -4.98
CA LYS A 22 9.92 3.47 -3.59
C LYS A 22 8.83 2.42 -3.46
N LEU A 23 7.75 2.57 -4.20
CA LEU A 23 6.67 1.58 -4.22
C LEU A 23 7.19 0.24 -4.74
N GLU A 24 7.94 0.26 -5.82
CA GLU A 24 8.52 -0.95 -6.38
C GLU A 24 9.45 -1.63 -5.39
N GLU A 25 10.30 -0.86 -4.71
CA GLU A 25 11.19 -1.40 -3.70
C GLU A 25 10.43 -2.04 -2.55
N ALA A 26 9.35 -1.40 -2.11
CA ALA A 26 8.53 -1.93 -1.03
C ALA A 26 7.87 -3.25 -1.44
N ILE A 27 7.29 -3.30 -2.63
CA ILE A 27 6.65 -4.53 -3.12
C ILE A 27 7.67 -5.65 -3.24
N ASN A 28 8.85 -5.35 -3.77
CA ASN A 28 9.90 -6.36 -3.90
C ASN A 28 10.42 -6.85 -2.55
N ALA A 29 10.51 -5.95 -1.58
CA ALA A 29 10.94 -6.34 -0.24
C ALA A 29 9.94 -7.30 0.39
N TYR A 30 8.64 -7.04 0.22
CA TYR A 30 7.62 -7.96 0.72
C TYR A 30 7.57 -9.25 -0.07
N ALA A 31 7.84 -9.19 -1.37
CA ALA A 31 7.86 -10.40 -2.20
C ALA A 31 8.93 -11.38 -1.72
N LYS A 32 10.04 -10.89 -1.22
CA LYS A 32 11.08 -11.74 -0.66
C LYS A 32 10.63 -12.46 0.60
N GLN A 33 9.58 -11.97 1.25
CA GLN A 33 8.99 -12.60 2.42
C GLN A 33 7.78 -13.47 2.08
N GLY A 34 7.55 -13.71 0.79
CA GLY A 34 6.46 -14.56 0.33
C GLY A 34 5.16 -13.83 0.04
N TRP A 35 5.16 -12.51 0.12
CA TRP A 35 3.97 -11.73 -0.18
C TRP A 35 3.81 -11.53 -1.68
N MET A 36 2.57 -11.60 -2.15
CA MET A 36 2.23 -11.35 -3.55
C MET A 36 1.22 -10.22 -3.65
N LEU A 37 1.35 -9.42 -4.70
CA LEU A 37 0.41 -8.33 -4.94
C LEU A 37 -0.95 -8.91 -5.31
N LYS A 38 -1.97 -8.58 -4.53
CA LYS A 38 -3.33 -9.02 -4.78
C LYS A 38 -4.14 -7.95 -5.49
N SER A 39 -4.03 -6.71 -5.03
CA SER A 39 -4.82 -5.62 -5.58
C SER A 39 -4.14 -4.30 -5.25
N ALA A 40 -4.40 -3.29 -6.09
CA ALA A 40 -3.93 -1.92 -5.86
C ALA A 40 -5.00 -0.98 -6.39
N PHE A 41 -5.33 0.04 -5.63
CA PHE A 41 -6.35 0.99 -6.02
C PHE A 41 -6.15 2.31 -5.28
N SER A 42 -6.87 3.33 -5.72
CA SER A 42 -6.93 4.62 -5.03
C SER A 42 -8.23 4.70 -4.25
N ALA A 43 -8.16 5.22 -3.04
CA ALA A 43 -9.33 5.43 -2.21
C ALA A 43 -9.43 6.90 -1.82
N ASP A 44 -10.64 7.42 -1.77
CA ASP A 44 -10.89 8.77 -1.27
C ASP A 44 -11.03 8.70 0.23
N ILE A 45 -10.13 9.41 0.92
CA ILE A 45 -10.13 9.45 2.38
C ILE A 45 -10.63 10.82 2.82
N PRO A 46 -11.71 10.88 3.63
CA PRO A 46 -12.18 12.17 4.12
C PRO A 46 -11.11 12.87 4.96
N SER A 47 -10.94 14.16 4.70
CA SER A 47 -10.01 14.97 5.46
C SER A 47 -10.69 15.53 6.70
N PHE A 48 -9.95 15.62 7.80
CA PHE A 48 -10.43 16.18 9.04
C PHE A 48 -10.80 17.65 8.89
N MET A 49 -10.12 18.35 7.99
CA MET A 49 -10.31 19.79 7.77
C MET A 49 -11.29 20.09 6.66
N GLY A 50 -12.06 19.10 6.23
CA GLY A 50 -12.95 19.23 5.09
C GLY A 50 -12.27 18.82 3.79
N GLY A 51 -13.07 18.42 2.80
CA GLY A 51 -12.54 17.88 1.55
C GLY A 51 -12.11 16.44 1.69
N SER A 52 -11.53 15.92 0.63
CA SER A 52 -11.02 14.55 0.62
C SER A 52 -9.69 14.52 -0.12
N ARG A 53 -8.91 13.49 0.16
CA ARG A 53 -7.67 13.26 -0.56
C ARG A 53 -7.66 11.81 -1.05
N GLN A 54 -6.93 11.59 -2.13
CA GLN A 54 -6.77 10.24 -2.65
C GLN A 54 -5.52 9.61 -2.05
N GLU A 55 -5.65 8.38 -1.64
CA GLU A 55 -4.53 7.58 -1.16
C GLU A 55 -4.42 6.32 -1.97
N ALA A 56 -3.20 5.95 -2.32
CA ALA A 56 -2.95 4.66 -2.92
C ALA A 56 -3.00 3.58 -1.84
N VAL A 57 -3.72 2.52 -2.13
CA VAL A 57 -3.86 1.38 -1.23
C VAL A 57 -3.41 0.13 -1.97
N ILE A 58 -2.56 -0.66 -1.33
CA ILE A 58 -2.01 -1.86 -1.91
C ILE A 58 -2.33 -3.03 -0.98
N ILE A 59 -2.86 -4.09 -1.55
CA ILE A 59 -3.19 -5.29 -0.78
C ILE A 59 -2.28 -6.42 -1.24
N LEU A 60 -1.56 -6.98 -0.29
CA LEU A 60 -0.68 -8.12 -0.50
C LEU A 60 -1.28 -9.35 0.16
N GLU A 61 -0.95 -10.50 -0.39
CA GLU A 61 -1.46 -11.77 0.10
C GLU A 61 -0.32 -12.78 0.19
N ARG A 62 -0.38 -13.67 1.16
CA ARG A 62 0.53 -14.80 1.19
C ARG A 62 -0.14 -15.98 1.89
N ASP A 63 0.30 -17.17 1.53
CA ASP A 63 -0.14 -18.38 2.22
C ASP A 63 0.68 -18.59 3.48
N GLU A 64 -0.01 -19.02 4.51
CA GLU A 64 0.61 -19.32 5.79
C GLU A 64 0.72 -20.82 6.00
#